data_16cc5523424ed61cc01590a618069cf7
#
_entry.id   16cc5523424ed61cc01590a618069cf7
#
_cell.length_a   1.000
_cell.length_b   1.000
_cell.length_c   1.000
_cell.angle_alpha   90.00
_cell.angle_beta   90.00
_cell.angle_gamma   90.00
#
_symmetry.space_group_name_H-M   'P 1'
#
loop_
_entity.id
_entity.type
_entity.pdbx_description
1 polymer ?
#
loop_
_entity_poly.entity_id
_entity_poly.type
_entity_poly.pdbx_seq_one_letter_code
_entity_poly.pdbx_strand_id
1 'polypeptide(L)'
;MGFFKSKKGSIISDYFSIETDLGQFKKGNAVDVALFPDHLELQNAIGNKKTAMLAYSQITDIFYGSKTQLQLKEKSPIARAFAGGLLFGGTGAFVGALSGLGKKEKKVRKIVLIISYVTADGQEAFLPFEDTRLYKGPKVASKLRELCGIERVQKQAVAASVTKL
;
A
#
# COMPACT_ATOMS: atom_id res chain seq x y z
N MET A 1 -3.48 13.08 -24.17
CA MET A 1 -3.02 13.70 -22.91
C MET A 1 -4.09 13.58 -21.86
N GLY A 2 -4.02 12.52 -21.09
CA GLY A 2 -4.94 12.34 -19.98
C GLY A 2 -4.53 13.20 -18.80
N PHE A 3 -5.21 14.29 -18.58
CA PHE A 3 -5.24 14.87 -17.25
C PHE A 3 -6.00 13.88 -16.38
N PHE A 4 -5.27 13.11 -15.60
CA PHE A 4 -5.88 12.22 -14.63
C PHE A 4 -6.47 13.09 -13.52
N LYS A 5 -7.71 13.49 -13.73
CA LYS A 5 -8.48 14.20 -12.71
C LYS A 5 -8.70 13.23 -11.56
N SER A 6 -8.45 13.68 -10.35
CA SER A 6 -8.88 12.95 -9.16
C SER A 6 -10.37 12.61 -9.27
N LYS A 7 -10.76 11.45 -8.77
CA LYS A 7 -12.15 11.02 -8.77
C LYS A 7 -13.02 12.10 -8.12
N LYS A 8 -14.16 12.39 -8.72
CA LYS A 8 -15.07 13.45 -8.26
C LYS A 8 -15.41 13.26 -6.78
N GLY A 9 -15.15 14.27 -5.97
CA GLY A 9 -15.38 14.24 -4.53
C GLY A 9 -14.23 13.71 -3.70
N SER A 10 -13.22 13.10 -4.32
CA SER A 10 -12.05 12.66 -3.59
C SER A 10 -11.08 13.80 -3.30
N ILE A 11 -10.35 13.67 -2.19
CA ILE A 11 -9.26 14.58 -1.85
C ILE A 11 -8.10 14.38 -2.81
N ILE A 12 -7.75 13.14 -3.06
CA ILE A 12 -6.68 12.73 -3.98
C ILE A 12 -6.96 11.31 -4.47
N SER A 13 -6.54 10.99 -5.68
CA SER A 13 -6.55 9.62 -6.19
C SER A 13 -5.39 9.40 -7.15
N ASP A 14 -4.97 8.14 -7.25
CA ASP A 14 -4.01 7.69 -8.25
C ASP A 14 -4.22 6.20 -8.55
N TYR A 15 -3.64 5.74 -9.64
CA TYR A 15 -3.72 4.35 -10.06
C TYR A 15 -2.51 3.57 -9.59
N PHE A 16 -2.77 2.38 -9.04
CA PHE A 16 -1.76 1.44 -8.60
C PHE A 16 -2.04 0.07 -9.21
N SER A 17 -1.03 -0.77 -9.31
CA SER A 17 -1.23 -2.17 -9.67
C SER A 17 -1.44 -2.98 -8.38
N ILE A 18 -2.58 -3.65 -8.25
CA ILE A 18 -2.80 -4.53 -7.10
C ILE A 18 -1.96 -5.80 -7.23
N GLU A 19 -1.32 -6.22 -6.14
CA GLU A 19 -0.38 -7.33 -6.14
C GLU A 19 -0.94 -8.61 -5.54
N THR A 20 -2.24 -8.66 -5.30
CA THR A 20 -2.94 -9.84 -4.78
C THR A 20 -4.33 -9.94 -5.39
N ASP A 21 -4.89 -11.15 -5.37
CA ASP A 21 -6.30 -11.34 -5.69
C ASP A 21 -7.17 -11.00 -4.49
N LEU A 22 -8.15 -10.12 -4.69
CA LEU A 22 -9.08 -9.73 -3.63
C LEU A 22 -10.45 -9.45 -4.24
N GLY A 23 -11.38 -10.40 -4.10
CA GLY A 23 -12.73 -10.26 -4.64
C GLY A 23 -12.72 -9.98 -6.14
N GLN A 24 -13.19 -8.82 -6.53
CA GLN A 24 -13.25 -8.38 -7.93
C GLN A 24 -11.90 -7.89 -8.47
N PHE A 25 -10.94 -7.69 -7.62
CA PHE A 25 -9.60 -7.22 -8.00
C PHE A 25 -8.70 -8.41 -8.25
N LYS A 26 -8.04 -8.41 -9.39
CA LYS A 26 -7.09 -9.47 -9.77
C LYS A 26 -5.68 -8.93 -9.77
N LYS A 27 -4.74 -9.72 -9.30
CA LYS A 27 -3.32 -9.39 -9.29
C LYS A 27 -2.88 -8.86 -10.66
N GLY A 28 -2.20 -7.72 -10.66
CA GLY A 28 -1.74 -7.05 -11.86
C GLY A 28 -2.71 -6.04 -12.45
N ASN A 29 -3.96 -6.00 -11.97
CA ASN A 29 -4.93 -5.02 -12.47
C ASN A 29 -4.60 -3.62 -11.95
N ALA A 30 -4.85 -2.63 -12.81
CA ALA A 30 -4.80 -1.23 -12.39
C ALA A 30 -6.05 -0.91 -11.55
N VAL A 31 -5.82 -0.36 -10.38
CA VAL A 31 -6.86 0.01 -9.42
C VAL A 31 -6.74 1.49 -9.10
N ASP A 32 -7.83 2.22 -9.22
CA ASP A 32 -7.94 3.59 -8.74
C ASP A 32 -8.09 3.56 -7.22
N VAL A 33 -7.13 4.12 -6.53
CA VAL A 33 -7.13 4.30 -5.08
C VAL A 33 -7.48 5.75 -4.80
N ALA A 34 -8.68 6.00 -4.32
CA ALA A 34 -9.21 7.35 -4.10
C ALA A 34 -9.46 7.58 -2.61
N LEU A 35 -8.95 8.69 -2.08
CA LEU A 35 -9.13 9.08 -0.69
C LEU A 35 -10.24 10.11 -0.59
N PHE A 36 -11.28 9.77 0.15
CA PHE A 36 -12.38 10.65 0.51
C PHE A 36 -12.20 11.16 1.94
N PRO A 37 -12.97 12.17 2.37
CA PRO A 37 -12.80 12.70 3.74
C PRO A 37 -12.99 11.65 4.85
N ASP A 38 -13.82 10.63 4.63
CA ASP A 38 -14.21 9.65 5.64
C ASP A 38 -13.83 8.19 5.31
N HIS A 39 -13.39 7.91 4.08
CA HIS A 39 -13.07 6.55 3.66
C HIS A 39 -12.12 6.51 2.47
N LEU A 40 -11.57 5.34 2.23
CA LEU A 40 -10.80 5.00 1.04
C LEU A 40 -11.69 4.18 0.11
N GLU A 41 -11.66 4.49 -1.19
CA GLU A 41 -12.33 3.69 -2.22
C GLU A 41 -11.32 3.04 -3.16
N LEU A 42 -11.62 1.80 -3.55
CA LEU A 42 -10.89 1.07 -4.59
C LEU A 42 -11.84 0.78 -5.74
N GLN A 43 -11.39 1.00 -6.96
CA GLN A 43 -12.17 0.69 -8.16
C GLN A 43 -11.24 0.19 -9.27
N ASN A 44 -11.63 -0.88 -9.96
CA ASN A 44 -10.88 -1.32 -11.13
C ASN A 44 -10.85 -0.20 -12.19
N ALA A 45 -9.69 0.05 -12.76
CA ALA A 45 -9.53 1.05 -13.82
C ALA A 45 -10.27 0.64 -15.10
N ILE A 46 -10.29 -0.67 -15.36
CA ILE A 46 -10.89 -1.24 -16.57
C ILE A 46 -11.84 -2.38 -16.15
N GLY A 47 -12.89 -2.56 -16.91
CA GLY A 47 -13.85 -3.64 -16.70
C GLY A 47 -14.87 -3.36 -15.62
N ASN A 48 -15.00 -4.24 -14.65
CA ASN A 48 -15.98 -4.14 -13.58
C ASN A 48 -15.71 -2.91 -12.70
N LYS A 49 -16.62 -1.95 -12.72
CA LYS A 49 -16.51 -0.68 -11.99
C LYS A 49 -17.09 -0.72 -10.57
N LYS A 50 -17.34 -1.91 -10.03
CA LYS A 50 -17.76 -2.01 -8.63
C LYS A 50 -16.69 -1.43 -7.72
N THR A 51 -17.11 -0.70 -6.71
CA THR A 51 -16.22 -0.10 -5.72
C THR A 51 -16.12 -0.97 -4.48
N ALA A 52 -14.94 -0.98 -3.87
CA ALA A 52 -14.75 -1.47 -2.52
C ALA A 52 -14.37 -0.29 -1.63
N MET A 53 -14.87 -0.25 -0.41
CA MET A 53 -14.67 0.85 0.52
C MET A 53 -14.00 0.33 1.79
N LEU A 54 -13.10 1.15 2.33
CA LEU A 54 -12.40 0.85 3.57
C LEU A 54 -12.44 2.09 4.47
N ALA A 55 -13.00 1.93 5.67
CA ALA A 55 -13.01 3.02 6.65
C ALA A 55 -11.60 3.25 7.20
N TYR A 56 -11.24 4.50 7.43
CA TYR A 56 -9.91 4.83 7.98
C TYR A 56 -9.68 4.22 9.35
N SER A 57 -10.75 4.04 10.14
CA SER A 57 -10.67 3.37 11.45
C SER A 57 -10.24 1.89 11.37
N GLN A 58 -10.40 1.26 10.21
CA GLN A 58 -9.98 -0.14 9.99
C GLN A 58 -8.49 -0.24 9.66
N ILE A 59 -7.86 0.85 9.22
CA ILE A 59 -6.46 0.84 8.78
C ILE A 59 -5.55 0.92 10.00
N THR A 60 -4.64 -0.05 10.11
CA THR A 60 -3.74 -0.19 11.25
C THR A 60 -2.31 0.22 10.95
N ASP A 61 -1.88 0.10 9.69
CA ASP A 61 -0.53 0.48 9.30
C ASP A 61 -0.49 0.79 7.80
N ILE A 62 0.48 1.62 7.40
CA ILE A 62 0.68 2.01 6.01
C ILE A 62 2.18 2.03 5.74
N PHE A 63 2.59 1.38 4.67
CA PHE A 63 3.96 1.43 4.19
C PHE A 63 3.98 1.94 2.75
N TYR A 64 4.87 2.88 2.46
CA TYR A 64 5.18 3.33 1.11
C TYR A 64 6.70 3.44 0.96
N GLY A 65 7.25 2.74 0.00
CA GLY A 65 8.68 2.74 -0.24
C GLY A 65 9.12 1.53 -1.05
N SER A 66 10.42 1.32 -1.12
CA SER A 66 10.99 0.16 -1.80
C SER A 66 10.83 -1.11 -0.96
N LYS A 67 10.86 -2.25 -1.63
CA LYS A 67 10.84 -3.55 -0.95
C LYS A 67 12.05 -3.73 -0.03
N THR A 68 13.19 -3.18 -0.41
CA THR A 68 14.40 -3.20 0.43
C THR A 68 14.18 -2.43 1.75
N GLN A 69 13.55 -1.26 1.67
CA GLN A 69 13.21 -0.48 2.87
C GLN A 69 12.24 -1.24 3.78
N LEU A 70 11.30 -1.98 3.19
CA LEU A 70 10.36 -2.81 3.96
C LEU A 70 11.08 -3.92 4.72
N GLN A 71 12.07 -4.58 4.11
CA GLN A 71 12.86 -5.61 4.77
C GLN A 71 13.62 -5.10 5.99
N LEU A 72 13.95 -3.81 6.02
CA LEU A 72 14.66 -3.19 7.14
C LEU A 72 13.76 -2.80 8.32
N LYS A 73 12.45 -2.86 8.14
CA LYS A 73 11.47 -2.56 9.21
C LYS A 73 11.13 -3.82 9.99
N GLU A 74 11.88 -4.11 11.03
CA GLU A 74 11.78 -5.38 11.76
C GLU A 74 10.50 -5.59 12.58
N LYS A 75 9.76 -4.55 12.95
CA LYS A 75 8.68 -4.66 13.95
C LYS A 75 7.27 -4.32 13.46
N SER A 76 7.08 -3.96 12.19
CA SER A 76 5.73 -3.65 11.71
C SER A 76 4.97 -4.92 11.32
N PRO A 77 3.64 -4.95 11.48
CA PRO A 77 2.82 -6.06 10.96
C PRO A 77 3.04 -6.31 9.47
N ILE A 78 3.21 -5.24 8.69
CA ILE A 78 3.47 -5.31 7.25
C ILE A 78 4.82 -5.99 6.98
N ALA A 79 5.87 -5.63 7.71
CA ALA A 79 7.19 -6.26 7.54
C ALA A 79 7.16 -7.75 7.89
N ARG A 80 6.44 -8.12 8.94
CA ARG A 80 6.26 -9.53 9.31
C ARG A 80 5.49 -10.32 8.26
N ALA A 81 4.43 -9.74 7.72
CA ALA A 81 3.66 -10.36 6.64
C ALA A 81 4.50 -10.49 5.35
N PHE A 82 5.33 -9.51 5.07
CA PHE A 82 6.28 -9.56 3.95
C PHE A 82 7.28 -10.70 4.14
N ALA A 83 7.91 -10.80 5.29
CA ALA A 83 8.87 -11.86 5.60
C ALA A 83 8.22 -13.25 5.57
N GLY A 84 6.94 -13.36 5.95
CA GLY A 84 6.18 -14.62 5.89
C GLY A 84 5.63 -14.96 4.51
N GLY A 85 5.85 -14.13 3.48
CA GLY A 85 5.36 -14.36 2.13
C GLY A 85 3.87 -14.13 1.92
N LEU A 86 3.18 -13.48 2.85
CA LEU A 86 1.74 -13.30 2.82
C LEU A 86 1.26 -12.13 1.94
N LEU A 87 2.16 -11.19 1.61
CA LEU A 87 1.75 -9.94 0.96
C LEU A 87 1.50 -10.04 -0.54
N PHE A 88 2.14 -10.98 -1.23
CA PHE A 88 2.13 -11.00 -2.69
C PHE A 88 1.53 -12.28 -3.26
N GLY A 89 0.49 -12.80 -2.60
CA GLY A 89 -0.41 -13.80 -3.15
C GLY A 89 0.19 -15.19 -3.39
N GLY A 90 1.19 -15.59 -2.65
CA GLY A 90 1.73 -16.94 -2.78
C GLY A 90 2.91 -17.21 -1.88
N THR A 91 2.84 -18.29 -1.15
CA THR A 91 3.94 -18.79 -0.34
C THR A 91 5.15 -19.09 -1.25
N GLY A 92 6.22 -18.37 -1.05
CA GLY A 92 7.49 -18.64 -1.69
C GLY A 92 7.71 -18.04 -3.09
N ALA A 93 6.67 -17.64 -3.81
CA ALA A 93 6.82 -17.08 -5.15
C ALA A 93 7.62 -15.78 -5.16
N PHE A 94 7.50 -14.99 -4.12
CA PHE A 94 8.22 -13.73 -4.00
C PHE A 94 9.68 -13.94 -3.55
N VAL A 95 9.89 -14.83 -2.59
CA VAL A 95 11.25 -15.17 -2.13
C VAL A 95 12.04 -15.84 -3.26
N GLY A 96 11.38 -16.72 -4.03
CA GLY A 96 11.98 -17.34 -5.21
C GLY A 96 12.32 -16.34 -6.31
N ALA A 97 11.43 -15.35 -6.54
CA ALA A 97 11.68 -14.29 -7.50
C ALA A 97 12.84 -13.38 -7.08
N LEU A 98 13.01 -13.12 -5.80
CA LEU A 98 14.14 -12.34 -5.29
C LEU A 98 15.47 -13.09 -5.40
N SER A 99 15.46 -14.40 -5.16
CA SER A 99 16.69 -15.20 -5.25
C SER A 99 17.09 -15.46 -6.71
N GLY A 100 16.13 -15.53 -7.65
CA GLY A 100 16.39 -15.69 -9.07
C GLY A 100 16.82 -14.42 -9.80
N LEU A 101 16.48 -13.25 -9.26
CA LEU A 101 16.75 -11.94 -9.87
C LEU A 101 18.17 -11.41 -9.59
N GLY A 102 18.97 -12.15 -8.84
CA GLY A 102 20.27 -11.64 -8.35
C GLY A 102 21.36 -11.48 -9.39
N LYS A 103 21.15 -11.78 -10.67
CA LYS A 103 22.29 -11.86 -11.57
C LYS A 103 22.22 -11.11 -12.89
N LYS A 104 21.10 -10.64 -13.37
CA LYS A 104 21.05 -10.05 -14.71
C LYS A 104 20.05 -8.94 -14.96
N GLU A 105 19.18 -8.63 -14.04
CA GLU A 105 18.22 -7.54 -14.26
C GLU A 105 18.66 -6.28 -13.54
N LYS A 106 18.70 -5.20 -14.27
CA LYS A 106 18.82 -3.86 -13.71
C LYS A 106 17.83 -3.77 -12.55
N LYS A 107 18.33 -3.48 -11.37
CA LYS A 107 17.51 -3.30 -10.16
C LYS A 107 16.51 -2.16 -10.39
N VAL A 108 15.40 -2.45 -11.03
CA VAL A 108 14.27 -1.56 -11.05
C VAL A 108 13.73 -1.56 -9.61
N ARG A 109 13.92 -0.46 -8.93
CA ARG A 109 13.37 -0.28 -7.58
C ARG A 109 11.85 -0.29 -7.69
N LYS A 110 11.25 -1.38 -7.31
CA LYS A 110 9.79 -1.45 -7.18
C LYS A 110 9.37 -0.70 -5.94
N ILE A 111 8.56 0.32 -6.12
CA ILE A 111 7.95 1.07 -5.03
C ILE A 111 6.56 0.49 -4.78
N VAL A 112 6.28 0.21 -3.52
CA VAL A 112 5.02 -0.40 -3.12
C VAL A 112 4.31 0.46 -2.08
N LEU A 113 2.98 0.45 -2.15
CA LEU A 113 2.09 0.95 -1.13
C LEU A 113 1.40 -0.26 -0.51
N ILE A 114 1.56 -0.47 0.78
CA ILE A 114 0.93 -1.58 1.49
C ILE A 114 0.09 -1.01 2.61
N ILE A 115 -1.18 -1.39 2.64
CA ILE A 115 -2.13 -0.98 3.66
C ILE A 115 -2.48 -2.19 4.49
N SER A 116 -2.23 -2.14 5.80
CA SER A 116 -2.68 -3.13 6.77
C SER A 116 -4.00 -2.67 7.36
N TYR A 117 -4.98 -3.56 7.43
CA TYR A 117 -6.30 -3.23 7.96
C TYR A 117 -6.90 -4.42 8.68
N VAL A 118 -7.93 -4.16 9.48
CA VAL A 118 -8.71 -5.18 10.18
C VAL A 118 -10.04 -5.35 9.45
N THR A 119 -10.37 -6.59 9.09
CA THR A 119 -11.64 -6.92 8.45
C THR A 119 -12.80 -6.79 9.44
N ALA A 120 -14.04 -6.84 8.92
CA ALA A 120 -15.23 -6.84 9.75
C ALA A 120 -15.24 -7.98 10.79
N ASP A 121 -14.58 -9.11 10.48
CA ASP A 121 -14.44 -10.26 11.37
C ASP A 121 -13.32 -10.12 12.41
N GLY A 122 -12.60 -8.97 12.40
CA GLY A 122 -11.49 -8.73 13.32
C GLY A 122 -10.16 -9.34 12.89
N GLN A 123 -10.06 -9.83 11.67
CA GLN A 123 -8.82 -10.43 11.15
C GLN A 123 -7.95 -9.38 10.47
N GLU A 124 -6.65 -9.49 10.66
CA GLU A 124 -5.68 -8.65 9.98
C GLU A 124 -5.56 -9.05 8.50
N ALA A 125 -5.61 -8.06 7.62
CA ALA A 125 -5.50 -8.25 6.18
C ALA A 125 -4.61 -7.16 5.57
N PHE A 126 -4.15 -7.39 4.35
CA PHE A 126 -3.22 -6.50 3.66
C PHE A 126 -3.67 -6.20 2.25
N LEU A 127 -3.46 -4.96 1.83
CA LEU A 127 -3.66 -4.50 0.46
C LEU A 127 -2.31 -4.07 -0.10
N PRO A 128 -1.62 -4.97 -0.84
CA PRO A 128 -0.35 -4.62 -1.47
C PRO A 128 -0.59 -4.05 -2.87
N PHE A 129 -0.01 -2.89 -3.13
CA PHE A 129 -0.04 -2.24 -4.44
C PHE A 129 1.38 -1.91 -4.89
N GLU A 130 1.64 -2.04 -6.18
CA GLU A 130 2.86 -1.51 -6.80
C GLU A 130 2.56 -0.13 -7.41
N ASP A 131 3.40 0.85 -7.11
CA ASP A 131 3.32 2.17 -7.73
C ASP A 131 4.15 2.18 -9.00
N THR A 132 3.53 1.80 -10.11
CA THR A 132 4.19 1.73 -11.41
C THR A 132 4.38 3.10 -12.05
N ARG A 133 3.63 4.09 -11.62
CA ARG A 133 3.59 5.40 -12.25
C ARG A 133 4.47 6.43 -11.55
N LEU A 134 4.70 6.27 -10.26
CA LEU A 134 5.51 7.16 -9.42
C LEU A 134 5.10 8.64 -9.53
N TYR A 135 3.81 8.88 -9.71
CA TYR A 135 3.28 10.23 -9.95
C TYR A 135 2.73 10.87 -8.67
N LYS A 136 1.60 10.37 -8.19
CA LYS A 136 0.98 10.88 -6.95
C LYS A 136 1.14 9.93 -5.78
N GLY A 137 1.77 8.79 -5.96
CA GLY A 137 1.92 7.76 -4.94
C GLY A 137 2.39 8.28 -3.59
N PRO A 138 3.51 9.04 -3.52
CA PRO A 138 3.97 9.61 -2.24
C PRO A 138 2.94 10.51 -1.58
N LYS A 139 2.21 11.31 -2.37
CA LYS A 139 1.15 12.20 -1.86
C LYS A 139 -0.06 11.42 -1.35
N VAL A 140 -0.45 10.36 -2.07
CA VAL A 140 -1.53 9.46 -1.64
C VAL A 140 -1.16 8.81 -0.31
N ALA A 141 0.04 8.24 -0.20
CA ALA A 141 0.51 7.61 1.03
C ALA A 141 0.57 8.59 2.20
N SER A 142 1.12 9.78 1.98
CA SER A 142 1.22 10.82 3.01
C SER A 142 -0.16 11.27 3.48
N LYS A 143 -1.09 11.51 2.54
CA LYS A 143 -2.45 11.93 2.87
C LYS A 143 -3.22 10.83 3.58
N LEU A 144 -3.02 9.58 3.17
CA LEU A 144 -3.64 8.43 3.83
C LEU A 144 -3.19 8.31 5.28
N ARG A 145 -1.88 8.45 5.56
CA ARG A 145 -1.36 8.46 6.93
C ARG A 145 -1.97 9.57 7.77
N GLU A 146 -2.08 10.76 7.20
CA GLU A 146 -2.70 11.91 7.85
C GLU A 146 -4.16 11.63 8.22
N LEU A 147 -4.95 11.11 7.28
CA LEU A 147 -6.36 10.79 7.48
C LEU A 147 -6.57 9.66 8.50
N CYS A 148 -5.64 8.71 8.56
CA CYS A 148 -5.67 7.61 9.55
C CYS A 148 -5.06 7.99 10.91
N GLY A 149 -4.38 9.13 11.02
CA GLY A 149 -3.70 9.55 12.25
C GLY A 149 -2.42 8.81 12.56
N ILE A 150 -1.92 7.97 11.65
CA ILE A 150 -0.72 7.13 11.86
C ILE A 150 0.56 7.97 11.93
N GLU A 151 0.62 9.04 11.17
CA GLU A 151 1.78 9.92 11.11
C GLU A 151 2.08 10.62 12.45
N ARG A 152 1.05 10.91 13.25
CA ARG A 152 1.20 11.50 14.57
C ARG A 152 1.98 10.59 15.53
N VAL A 153 1.72 9.29 15.47
CA VAL A 153 2.40 8.30 16.31
C VAL A 153 3.87 8.22 15.96
N GLN A 154 4.21 8.22 14.68
CA GLN A 154 5.59 8.17 14.22
C GLN A 154 6.38 9.44 14.59
N LYS A 155 5.78 10.62 14.46
CA LYS A 155 6.41 11.88 14.86
C LYS A 155 6.66 11.94 16.36
N GLN A 156 5.73 11.45 17.18
CA GLN A 156 5.90 11.38 18.62
C GLN A 156 7.02 10.40 19.01
N ALA A 157 7.10 9.25 18.36
CA ALA A 157 8.16 8.27 18.61
C ALA A 157 9.54 8.83 18.21
N VAL A 158 9.64 9.54 17.08
CA VAL A 158 10.88 10.17 16.65
C VAL A 158 11.26 11.34 17.56
N ALA A 159 10.31 12.18 17.97
CA ALA A 159 10.54 13.27 18.90
C ALA A 159 11.01 12.75 20.27
N ALA A 160 10.42 11.64 20.75
CA ALA A 160 10.84 11.00 22.00
C ALA A 160 12.24 10.39 21.92
N SER A 161 12.68 9.93 20.76
CA SER A 161 14.01 9.36 20.57
C SER A 161 15.10 10.43 20.40
N VAL A 162 14.75 11.65 20.02
CA VAL A 162 15.70 12.75 19.78
C VAL A 162 15.96 13.58 21.04
N THR A 163 15.15 13.47 22.06
CA THR A 163 15.24 14.30 23.27
C THR A 163 16.27 13.83 24.30
N LYS A 164 17.17 12.91 23.94
CA LYS A 164 18.21 12.41 24.88
C LYS A 164 19.62 12.83 24.50
N LEU A 165 19.77 14.08 24.18
CA LEU A 165 21.12 14.64 24.12
C LEU A 165 21.39 15.39 25.45
#